data_c5aafe4dd6d130c672a13945640ca2c8
#
_entry.id   c5aafe4dd6d130c672a13945640ca2c8
#
_cell.length_a   1.000
_cell.length_b   1.000
_cell.length_c   1.000
_cell.angle_alpha   90.00
_cell.angle_beta   90.00
_cell.angle_gamma   90.00
#
_symmetry.space_group_name_H-M   'P 1'
#
loop_
_entity.id
_entity.type
_entity.pdbx_description
1 polymer ?
#
loop_
_entity_poly.entity_id
_entity_poly.type
_entity_poly.pdbx_seq_one_letter_code
_entity_poly.pdbx_strand_id
1 'polypeptide(L)'
;MILPIYIYGQPVLRKTAVDIDKDYEGLDTLLENMFETLTDSDGVGLAAPQIGKDIRVVVIDLDVLSDDLPDYNGYKNAISNAQIIEVDDDSQKESMEEGCLSLPGIHESVTRPTRIHVRYMDTDFIEHADWVEGYLARVMQHEFDHLEGTMFIDRISPLRKQLIRTKLKQFLLGRYRCSYRTKPVRR
;
A
#
# COMPACT_ATOMS: atom_id res chain seq x y z
N MET A 1 3.42 1.69 -18.54
CA MET A 1 2.53 2.90 -18.65
C MET A 1 2.20 3.39 -17.25
N ILE A 2 2.45 4.69 -16.96
CA ILE A 2 2.11 5.30 -15.66
C ILE A 2 0.59 5.41 -15.49
N LEU A 3 0.07 4.76 -14.45
CA LEU A 3 -1.34 4.73 -14.10
C LEU A 3 -1.69 5.88 -13.13
N PRO A 4 -2.93 6.41 -13.16
CA PRO A 4 -3.33 7.44 -12.20
C PRO A 4 -3.58 6.84 -10.81
N ILE A 5 -3.02 7.45 -9.77
CA ILE A 5 -3.29 7.09 -8.36
C ILE A 5 -4.67 7.61 -7.94
N TYR A 6 -5.51 6.73 -7.44
CA TYR A 6 -6.84 7.04 -6.91
C TYR A 6 -6.71 7.69 -5.53
N ILE A 7 -7.33 8.85 -5.37
CA ILE A 7 -7.19 9.69 -4.20
C ILE A 7 -8.31 9.42 -3.19
N TYR A 8 -8.03 9.65 -1.92
CA TYR A 8 -8.97 9.54 -0.80
C TYR A 8 -10.38 10.04 -1.16
N GLY A 9 -11.38 9.23 -0.84
CA GLY A 9 -12.79 9.42 -1.20
C GLY A 9 -13.24 8.63 -2.43
N GLN A 10 -12.32 8.02 -3.18
CA GLN A 10 -12.69 7.07 -4.23
C GLN A 10 -13.23 5.78 -3.62
N PRO A 11 -14.41 5.26 -4.06
CA PRO A 11 -15.05 4.09 -3.44
C PRO A 11 -14.18 2.83 -3.45
N VAL A 12 -13.35 2.64 -4.49
CA VAL A 12 -12.48 1.46 -4.62
C VAL A 12 -11.50 1.33 -3.45
N LEU A 13 -11.03 2.45 -2.87
CA LEU A 13 -10.12 2.47 -1.72
C LEU A 13 -10.78 2.00 -0.40
N ARG A 14 -12.09 1.75 -0.41
CA ARG A 14 -12.87 1.29 0.74
C ARG A 14 -13.53 -0.08 0.51
N LYS A 15 -13.20 -0.73 -0.60
CA LYS A 15 -13.63 -2.09 -0.89
C LYS A 15 -12.61 -3.09 -0.40
N THR A 16 -13.05 -4.25 0.05
CA THR A 16 -12.20 -5.43 0.16
C THR A 16 -11.89 -5.94 -1.24
N ALA A 17 -10.61 -6.08 -1.54
CA ALA A 17 -10.13 -6.58 -2.81
C ALA A 17 -10.39 -8.09 -2.94
N VAL A 18 -10.59 -8.57 -4.16
CA VAL A 18 -10.85 -9.97 -4.45
C VAL A 18 -9.59 -10.70 -4.91
N ASP A 19 -9.50 -11.99 -4.61
CA ASP A 19 -8.43 -12.84 -5.10
C ASP A 19 -8.46 -12.94 -6.62
N ILE A 20 -7.29 -13.15 -7.21
CA ILE A 20 -7.13 -13.48 -8.63
C ILE A 20 -6.57 -14.89 -8.78
N ASP A 21 -6.77 -15.49 -9.94
CA ASP A 21 -6.14 -16.76 -10.33
C ASP A 21 -4.96 -16.52 -11.29
N LYS A 22 -4.25 -17.61 -11.59
CA LYS A 22 -3.08 -17.57 -12.49
C LYS A 22 -3.42 -17.16 -13.93
N ASP A 23 -4.69 -17.29 -14.30
CA ASP A 23 -5.17 -16.99 -15.66
C ASP A 23 -5.73 -15.55 -15.77
N TYR A 24 -5.47 -14.70 -14.73
CA TYR A 24 -5.89 -13.31 -14.76
C TYR A 24 -5.27 -12.56 -15.94
N GLU A 25 -6.13 -12.14 -16.88
CA GLU A 25 -5.72 -11.57 -18.15
C GLU A 25 -4.94 -10.25 -17.96
N GLY A 26 -3.74 -10.20 -18.54
CA GLY A 26 -2.89 -9.01 -18.55
C GLY A 26 -2.20 -8.71 -17.23
N LEU A 27 -2.02 -9.71 -16.34
CA LEU A 27 -1.35 -9.53 -15.06
C LEU A 27 0.07 -8.97 -15.24
N ASP A 28 0.90 -9.53 -16.12
CA ASP A 28 2.27 -9.08 -16.35
C ASP A 28 2.33 -7.60 -16.73
N THR A 29 1.48 -7.20 -17.69
CA THR A 29 1.39 -5.78 -18.09
C THR A 29 0.90 -4.89 -16.95
N LEU A 30 0.00 -5.39 -16.11
CA LEU A 30 -0.47 -4.67 -14.92
C LEU A 30 0.67 -4.47 -13.92
N LEU A 31 1.45 -5.51 -13.61
CA LEU A 31 2.58 -5.45 -12.70
C LEU A 31 3.66 -4.48 -13.20
N GLU A 32 4.01 -4.54 -14.48
CA GLU A 32 4.93 -3.58 -15.11
C GLU A 32 4.44 -2.14 -14.93
N ASN A 33 3.17 -1.88 -15.25
CA ASN A 33 2.58 -0.56 -15.11
C ASN A 33 2.51 -0.09 -13.64
N MET A 34 2.28 -1.01 -12.69
CA MET A 34 2.28 -0.69 -11.26
C MET A 34 3.69 -0.30 -10.80
N PHE A 35 4.73 -1.01 -11.21
CA PHE A 35 6.11 -0.65 -10.88
C PHE A 35 6.53 0.68 -11.53
N GLU A 36 6.20 0.92 -12.81
CA GLU A 36 6.45 2.23 -13.42
C GLU A 36 5.76 3.37 -12.65
N THR A 37 4.51 3.13 -12.22
CA THR A 37 3.74 4.12 -11.45
C THR A 37 4.36 4.35 -10.07
N LEU A 38 4.82 3.30 -9.40
CA LEU A 38 5.48 3.37 -8.11
C LEU A 38 6.77 4.21 -8.20
N THR A 39 7.60 3.95 -9.22
CA THR A 39 8.83 4.70 -9.46
C THR A 39 8.55 6.18 -9.77
N ASP A 40 7.54 6.49 -10.61
CA ASP A 40 7.16 7.88 -10.96
C ASP A 40 6.63 8.68 -9.76
N SER A 41 6.10 7.98 -8.76
CA SER A 41 5.50 8.59 -7.56
C SER A 41 6.40 8.59 -6.33
N ASP A 42 7.66 8.17 -6.45
CA ASP A 42 8.63 8.04 -5.35
C ASP A 42 8.11 7.20 -4.16
N GLY A 43 7.30 6.17 -4.46
CA GLY A 43 6.74 5.27 -3.47
C GLY A 43 7.59 4.01 -3.28
N VAL A 44 7.36 3.30 -2.19
CA VAL A 44 7.99 2.00 -1.87
C VAL A 44 7.02 0.83 -1.96
N GLY A 45 5.72 1.09 -1.97
CA GLY A 45 4.66 0.11 -2.13
C GLY A 45 3.45 0.70 -2.87
N LEU A 46 2.71 -0.16 -3.57
CA LEU A 46 1.50 0.21 -4.30
C LEU A 46 0.56 -0.99 -4.39
N ALA A 47 -0.67 -0.82 -3.88
CA ALA A 47 -1.72 -1.81 -3.99
C ALA A 47 -2.67 -1.53 -5.17
N ALA A 48 -3.20 -2.57 -5.80
CA ALA A 48 -4.09 -2.46 -6.95
C ALA A 48 -5.34 -1.57 -6.71
N PRO A 49 -5.96 -1.52 -5.51
CA PRO A 49 -7.02 -0.56 -5.24
C PRO A 49 -6.62 0.91 -5.45
N GLN A 50 -5.34 1.25 -5.22
CA GLN A 50 -4.82 2.60 -5.42
C GLN A 50 -4.71 3.00 -6.90
N ILE A 51 -4.80 2.04 -7.82
CA ILE A 51 -4.90 2.28 -9.27
C ILE A 51 -6.29 1.95 -9.83
N GLY A 52 -7.27 1.78 -8.95
CA GLY A 52 -8.68 1.61 -9.32
C GLY A 52 -9.13 0.18 -9.60
N LYS A 53 -8.32 -0.82 -9.23
CA LYS A 53 -8.64 -2.24 -9.39
C LYS A 53 -8.88 -2.88 -8.02
N ASP A 54 -10.06 -3.45 -7.80
CA ASP A 54 -10.44 -4.11 -6.55
C ASP A 54 -9.95 -5.58 -6.48
N ILE A 55 -8.69 -5.81 -6.82
CA ILE A 55 -8.02 -7.12 -6.79
C ILE A 55 -6.86 -7.13 -5.78
N ARG A 56 -6.55 -8.31 -5.25
CA ARG A 56 -5.49 -8.51 -4.26
C ARG A 56 -4.12 -8.64 -4.94
N VAL A 57 -3.60 -7.52 -5.41
CA VAL A 57 -2.27 -7.41 -6.02
C VAL A 57 -1.53 -6.22 -5.38
N VAL A 58 -0.27 -6.43 -5.03
CA VAL A 58 0.63 -5.44 -4.44
C VAL A 58 1.99 -5.53 -5.10
N VAL A 59 2.62 -4.39 -5.34
CA VAL A 59 4.04 -4.30 -5.71
C VAL A 59 4.80 -3.55 -4.62
N ILE A 60 6.01 -4.03 -4.31
CA ILE A 60 6.90 -3.44 -3.31
C ILE A 60 8.28 -3.33 -3.93
N ASP A 61 8.91 -2.15 -3.80
CA ASP A 61 10.26 -1.88 -4.25
C ASP A 61 11.02 -1.17 -3.12
N LEU A 62 11.80 -1.93 -2.35
CA LEU A 62 12.64 -1.40 -1.28
C LEU A 62 14.09 -1.20 -1.72
N ASP A 63 14.45 -1.61 -2.94
CA ASP A 63 15.78 -1.37 -3.50
C ASP A 63 16.09 0.14 -3.57
N VAL A 64 15.06 0.95 -3.78
CA VAL A 64 15.17 2.43 -3.76
C VAL A 64 15.67 3.00 -2.43
N LEU A 65 15.62 2.23 -1.35
CA LEU A 65 16.11 2.59 -0.01
C LEU A 65 17.43 1.91 0.35
N SER A 66 18.05 1.15 -0.56
CA SER A 66 19.23 0.33 -0.28
C SER A 66 20.47 1.12 0.18
N ASP A 67 20.56 2.39 -0.17
CA ASP A 67 21.63 3.27 0.31
C ASP A 67 21.55 3.50 1.85
N ASP A 68 20.35 3.59 2.40
CA ASP A 68 20.10 3.79 3.84
C ASP A 68 19.83 2.46 4.55
N LEU A 69 19.25 1.48 3.85
CA LEU A 69 18.83 0.17 4.34
C LEU A 69 19.43 -0.96 3.46
N PRO A 70 20.73 -1.28 3.61
CA PRO A 70 21.44 -2.21 2.72
C PRO A 70 20.85 -3.62 2.64
N ASP A 71 20.11 -4.06 3.67
CA ASP A 71 19.44 -5.37 3.69
C ASP A 71 18.36 -5.50 2.61
N TYR A 72 17.90 -4.39 2.04
CA TYR A 72 16.89 -4.37 0.97
C TYR A 72 17.47 -4.16 -0.43
N ASN A 73 18.80 -4.27 -0.58
CA ASN A 73 19.45 -4.20 -1.89
C ASN A 73 18.87 -5.27 -2.83
N GLY A 74 18.32 -4.84 -3.96
CA GLY A 74 17.66 -5.71 -4.94
C GLY A 74 16.27 -6.20 -4.54
N TYR A 75 15.69 -5.75 -3.41
CA TYR A 75 14.36 -6.17 -2.99
C TYR A 75 13.28 -5.47 -3.82
N LYS A 76 12.77 -6.18 -4.81
CA LYS A 76 11.65 -5.78 -5.64
C LYS A 76 10.72 -6.97 -5.86
N ASN A 77 9.47 -6.87 -5.41
CA ASN A 77 8.56 -8.01 -5.39
C ASN A 77 7.13 -7.60 -5.79
N ALA A 78 6.46 -8.50 -6.53
CA ALA A 78 5.04 -8.43 -6.84
C ALA A 78 4.35 -9.65 -6.23
N ILE A 79 3.29 -9.43 -5.48
CA ILE A 79 2.59 -10.46 -4.73
C ILE A 79 1.09 -10.36 -4.95
N SER A 80 0.43 -11.51 -5.01
CA SER A 80 -1.02 -11.64 -5.20
C SER A 80 -1.65 -12.37 -4.02
N ASN A 81 -2.96 -12.16 -3.82
CA ASN A 81 -3.78 -12.86 -2.82
C ASN A 81 -3.21 -12.80 -1.39
N ALA A 82 -2.51 -11.70 -1.10
CA ALA A 82 -1.78 -11.51 0.13
C ALA A 82 -2.71 -11.33 1.34
N GLN A 83 -2.36 -11.95 2.47
CA GLN A 83 -3.07 -11.89 3.74
C GLN A 83 -2.09 -11.92 4.91
N ILE A 84 -2.40 -11.19 5.98
CA ILE A 84 -1.76 -11.40 7.29
C ILE A 84 -2.54 -12.53 7.96
N ILE A 85 -1.88 -13.66 8.21
CA ILE A 85 -2.50 -14.83 8.83
C ILE A 85 -2.26 -14.90 10.33
N GLU A 86 -1.21 -14.23 10.81
CA GLU A 86 -0.89 -14.17 12.24
C GLU A 86 -0.10 -12.89 12.54
N VAL A 87 -0.29 -12.34 13.71
CA VAL A 87 0.53 -11.27 14.28
C VAL A 87 1.28 -11.86 15.46
N ASP A 88 2.58 -11.65 15.52
CA ASP A 88 3.38 -12.08 16.68
C ASP A 88 3.02 -11.20 17.88
N ASP A 89 2.24 -11.75 18.82
CA ASP A 89 1.75 -11.03 20.00
C ASP A 89 2.90 -10.65 20.96
N ASP A 90 4.01 -11.39 20.92
CA ASP A 90 5.22 -11.11 21.68
C ASP A 90 6.13 -10.08 20.99
N SER A 91 5.86 -9.75 19.73
CA SER A 91 6.63 -8.74 19.00
C SER A 91 6.38 -7.34 19.58
N GLN A 92 7.43 -6.53 19.53
CA GLN A 92 7.31 -5.12 19.88
C GLN A 92 6.35 -4.42 18.91
N LYS A 93 5.66 -3.39 19.40
CA LYS A 93 4.94 -2.45 18.56
C LYS A 93 5.78 -1.19 18.40
N GLU A 94 5.93 -0.76 17.19
CA GLU A 94 6.71 0.43 16.85
C GLU A 94 5.81 1.50 16.23
N SER A 95 6.01 2.75 16.64
CA SER A 95 5.33 3.90 16.06
C SER A 95 6.26 4.58 15.06
N MET A 96 5.87 4.59 13.78
CA MET A 96 6.61 5.24 12.69
C MET A 96 5.69 6.15 11.91
N GLU A 97 6.26 7.20 11.32
CA GLU A 97 5.54 8.06 10.39
C GLU A 97 5.24 7.30 9.09
N GLU A 98 3.97 7.32 8.68
CA GLU A 98 3.49 6.77 7.42
C GLU A 98 2.90 7.87 6.54
N GLY A 99 3.14 7.76 5.24
CA GLY A 99 2.46 8.49 4.18
C GLY A 99 1.80 7.51 3.22
N CYS A 100 0.96 8.01 2.32
CA CYS A 100 0.29 7.19 1.31
C CYS A 100 0.10 7.96 0.03
N LEU A 101 0.37 7.33 -1.11
CA LEU A 101 0.18 7.95 -2.43
C LEU A 101 -1.28 8.36 -2.69
N SER A 102 -2.26 7.69 -2.05
CA SER A 102 -3.67 8.07 -2.11
C SER A 102 -4.04 9.26 -1.21
N LEU A 103 -3.10 9.76 -0.39
CA LEU A 103 -3.23 10.88 0.55
C LEU A 103 -2.02 11.81 0.48
N PRO A 104 -1.69 12.41 -0.69
CA PRO A 104 -0.49 13.19 -0.87
C PRO A 104 -0.34 14.32 0.18
N GLY A 105 0.84 14.38 0.82
CA GLY A 105 1.16 15.39 1.82
C GLY A 105 0.46 15.23 3.19
N ILE A 106 -0.13 14.06 3.47
CA ILE A 106 -0.55 13.67 4.82
C ILE A 106 0.41 12.60 5.33
N HIS A 107 1.03 12.90 6.48
CA HIS A 107 1.90 11.98 7.21
C HIS A 107 1.45 11.95 8.66
N GLU A 108 1.37 10.76 9.25
CA GLU A 108 0.93 10.54 10.62
C GLU A 108 1.66 9.34 11.23
N SER A 109 1.93 9.41 12.52
CA SER A 109 2.51 8.27 13.24
C SER A 109 1.50 7.16 13.42
N VAL A 110 1.87 5.96 12.97
CA VAL A 110 1.06 4.74 13.08
C VAL A 110 1.84 3.70 13.88
N THR A 111 1.18 3.13 14.89
CA THR A 111 1.76 2.04 15.68
C THR A 111 1.37 0.71 15.05
N ARG A 112 2.39 -0.10 14.72
CA ARG A 112 2.21 -1.45 14.14
C ARG A 112 3.07 -2.47 14.85
N PRO A 113 2.67 -3.76 14.85
CA PRO A 113 3.56 -4.85 15.25
C PRO A 113 4.78 -4.89 14.32
N THR A 114 5.93 -5.25 14.88
CA THR A 114 7.20 -5.30 14.12
C THR A 114 7.38 -6.61 13.37
N ARG A 115 6.56 -7.63 13.66
CA ARG A 115 6.65 -8.97 13.04
C ARG A 115 5.26 -9.54 12.77
N ILE A 116 5.06 -10.02 11.54
CA ILE A 116 3.81 -10.59 11.06
C ILE A 116 4.07 -11.88 10.27
N HIS A 117 3.13 -12.81 10.29
CA HIS A 117 3.11 -13.97 9.42
C HIS A 117 2.18 -13.69 8.25
N VAL A 118 2.72 -13.75 7.05
CA VAL A 118 1.99 -13.43 5.82
C VAL A 118 1.86 -14.66 4.94
N ARG A 119 0.77 -14.74 4.20
CA ARG A 119 0.57 -15.72 3.13
C ARG A 119 0.27 -14.96 1.84
N TYR A 120 0.89 -15.37 0.74
CA TYR A 120 0.71 -14.74 -0.56
C TYR A 120 1.10 -15.68 -1.70
N MET A 121 0.69 -15.33 -2.93
CA MET A 121 1.18 -15.95 -4.17
C MET A 121 2.24 -15.05 -4.79
N ASP A 122 3.33 -15.64 -5.27
CA ASP A 122 4.32 -14.95 -6.11
C ASP A 122 3.83 -14.78 -7.57
N THR A 123 4.70 -14.33 -8.45
CA THR A 123 4.40 -14.14 -9.88
C THR A 123 4.16 -15.44 -10.64
N ASP A 124 4.65 -16.57 -10.14
CA ASP A 124 4.41 -17.91 -10.70
C ASP A 124 3.19 -18.60 -10.06
N PHE A 125 2.45 -17.88 -9.20
CA PHE A 125 1.33 -18.40 -8.40
C PHE A 125 1.73 -19.56 -7.47
N ILE A 126 2.97 -19.53 -6.98
CA ILE A 126 3.43 -20.41 -5.90
C ILE A 126 3.09 -19.76 -4.57
N GLU A 127 2.44 -20.52 -3.67
CA GLU A 127 2.08 -20.04 -2.35
C GLU A 127 3.30 -19.97 -1.43
N HIS A 128 3.43 -18.86 -0.74
CA HIS A 128 4.42 -18.62 0.32
C HIS A 128 3.71 -18.32 1.63
N ALA A 129 4.32 -18.74 2.73
CA ALA A 129 3.86 -18.43 4.08
C ALA A 129 5.11 -18.13 4.95
N ASP A 130 5.37 -16.86 5.18
CA ASP A 130 6.62 -16.40 5.77
C ASP A 130 6.39 -15.47 6.97
N TRP A 131 7.26 -15.56 7.97
CA TRP A 131 7.40 -14.53 8.98
C TRP A 131 8.22 -13.38 8.42
N VAL A 132 7.67 -12.18 8.49
CA VAL A 132 8.29 -10.95 8.00
C VAL A 132 8.43 -9.97 9.15
N GLU A 133 9.56 -9.27 9.22
CA GLU A 133 9.86 -8.31 10.29
C GLU A 133 10.47 -7.00 9.76
N GLY A 134 10.62 -6.03 10.66
CA GLY A 134 11.24 -4.76 10.36
C GLY A 134 10.45 -3.89 9.39
N TYR A 135 11.17 -3.12 8.55
CA TYR A 135 10.55 -2.17 7.65
C TYR A 135 9.70 -2.85 6.56
N LEU A 136 10.10 -4.04 6.08
CA LEU A 136 9.28 -4.81 5.13
C LEU A 136 7.92 -5.19 5.74
N ALA A 137 7.89 -5.62 7.01
CA ALA A 137 6.63 -5.89 7.70
C ALA A 137 5.74 -4.64 7.81
N ARG A 138 6.35 -3.46 7.99
CA ARG A 138 5.65 -2.17 7.99
C ARG A 138 4.99 -1.89 6.65
N VAL A 139 5.76 -2.01 5.56
CA VAL A 139 5.26 -1.76 4.20
C VAL A 139 4.18 -2.77 3.82
N MET A 140 4.39 -4.07 4.09
CA MET A 140 3.38 -5.09 3.81
C MET A 140 2.07 -4.82 4.57
N GLN A 141 2.12 -4.43 5.84
CA GLN A 141 0.91 -4.08 6.61
C GLN A 141 0.16 -2.89 6.00
N HIS A 142 0.90 -1.88 5.52
CA HIS A 142 0.30 -0.72 4.87
C HIS A 142 -0.42 -1.12 3.56
N GLU A 143 0.26 -1.88 2.71
CA GLU A 143 -0.31 -2.29 1.41
C GLU A 143 -1.45 -3.29 1.57
N PHE A 144 -1.35 -4.21 2.56
CA PHE A 144 -2.43 -5.19 2.81
C PHE A 144 -3.67 -4.52 3.44
N ASP A 145 -3.49 -3.42 4.18
CA ASP A 145 -4.61 -2.59 4.60
C ASP A 145 -5.42 -2.09 3.40
N HIS A 146 -4.77 -1.67 2.32
CA HIS A 146 -5.46 -1.25 1.10
C HIS A 146 -6.28 -2.39 0.47
N LEU A 147 -5.80 -3.65 0.58
CA LEU A 147 -6.56 -4.83 0.12
C LEU A 147 -7.81 -5.09 0.96
N GLU A 148 -7.84 -4.62 2.21
CA GLU A 148 -8.99 -4.71 3.12
C GLU A 148 -9.84 -3.43 3.16
N GLY A 149 -9.63 -2.49 2.23
CA GLY A 149 -10.34 -1.22 2.20
C GLY A 149 -10.02 -0.29 3.37
N THR A 150 -8.89 -0.53 4.03
CA THR A 150 -8.39 0.24 5.18
C THR A 150 -7.26 1.16 4.71
N MET A 151 -7.15 2.33 5.30
CA MET A 151 -6.05 3.28 5.06
C MET A 151 -5.32 3.56 6.37
N PHE A 152 -4.03 3.96 6.30
CA PHE A 152 -3.24 4.22 7.52
C PHE A 152 -3.88 5.23 8.47
N ILE A 153 -4.65 6.19 7.95
CA ILE A 153 -5.41 7.18 8.74
C ILE A 153 -6.54 6.55 9.58
N ASP A 154 -6.92 5.31 9.31
CA ASP A 154 -7.91 4.60 10.13
C ASP A 154 -7.27 4.05 11.42
N ARG A 155 -5.95 3.93 11.44
CA ARG A 155 -5.14 3.41 12.55
C ARG A 155 -4.62 4.47 13.51
N ILE A 156 -4.70 5.76 13.15
CA ILE A 156 -4.28 6.85 14.00
C ILE A 156 -5.32 7.18 15.09
N SER A 157 -4.90 7.88 16.15
CA SER A 157 -5.79 8.24 17.25
C SER A 157 -6.95 9.16 16.81
N PRO A 158 -8.09 9.15 17.53
CA PRO A 158 -9.22 10.02 17.22
C PRO A 158 -8.86 11.52 17.19
N LEU A 159 -7.95 11.94 18.07
CA LEU A 159 -7.44 13.31 18.10
C LEU A 159 -6.69 13.65 16.81
N ARG A 160 -5.80 12.77 16.34
CA ARG A 160 -5.07 12.98 15.10
C ARG A 160 -6.03 13.00 13.89
N LYS A 161 -7.03 12.10 13.85
CA LYS A 161 -8.09 12.13 12.82
C LYS A 161 -8.80 13.48 12.78
N GLN A 162 -9.09 14.06 13.93
CA GLN A 162 -9.74 15.37 14.01
C GLN A 162 -8.84 16.48 13.43
N LEU A 163 -7.55 16.46 13.71
CA LEU A 163 -6.59 17.45 13.21
C LEU A 163 -6.46 17.44 11.69
N ILE A 164 -6.45 16.25 11.06
CA ILE A 164 -6.35 16.13 9.61
C ILE A 164 -7.69 16.27 8.87
N ARG A 165 -8.81 16.33 9.58
CA ARG A 165 -10.17 16.34 9.00
C ARG A 165 -10.37 17.41 7.92
N THR A 166 -9.81 18.60 8.12
CA THR A 166 -9.91 19.69 7.13
C THR A 166 -9.15 19.34 5.85
N LYS A 167 -7.95 18.78 5.97
CA LYS A 167 -7.18 18.30 4.81
C LYS A 167 -7.94 17.19 4.07
N LEU A 168 -8.51 16.21 4.78
CA LEU A 168 -9.31 15.14 4.17
C LEU A 168 -10.51 15.69 3.37
N LYS A 169 -11.18 16.71 3.87
CA LYS A 169 -12.26 17.39 3.13
C LYS A 169 -11.76 18.05 1.84
N GLN A 170 -10.53 18.57 1.80
CA GLN A 170 -9.97 19.15 0.58
C GLN A 170 -9.77 18.11 -0.50
N PHE A 171 -9.37 16.87 -0.16
CA PHE A 171 -9.28 15.78 -1.13
C PHE A 171 -10.62 15.48 -1.80
N LEU A 172 -11.72 15.43 -1.03
CA LEU A 172 -13.07 15.22 -1.56
C LEU A 172 -13.51 16.35 -2.51
N LEU A 173 -12.91 17.53 -2.38
CA LEU A 173 -13.15 18.68 -3.24
C LEU A 173 -12.16 18.77 -4.41
N GLY A 174 -11.22 17.82 -4.54
CA GLY A 174 -10.17 17.85 -5.53
C GLY A 174 -9.13 18.95 -5.31
N ARG A 175 -9.01 19.47 -4.06
CA ARG A 175 -8.11 20.56 -3.69
C ARG A 175 -6.88 20.03 -2.97
N TYR A 176 -5.95 19.47 -3.71
CA TYR A 176 -4.65 18.98 -3.24
C TYR A 176 -3.59 19.19 -4.32
N ARG A 177 -2.33 18.99 -3.98
CA ARG A 177 -1.19 19.06 -4.91
C ARG A 177 -0.31 17.83 -4.71
N CYS A 178 0.16 17.27 -5.80
CA CYS A 178 1.19 16.23 -5.81
C CYS A 178 1.95 16.29 -7.14
N SER A 179 3.06 15.60 -7.23
CA SER A 179 3.96 15.57 -8.41
C SER A 179 3.55 14.51 -9.43
N TYR A 180 2.77 13.52 -9.04
CA TYR A 180 2.39 12.35 -9.86
C TYR A 180 0.93 12.44 -10.36
N ARG A 181 0.61 11.60 -11.33
CA ARG A 181 -0.72 11.53 -11.96
C ARG A 181 -1.76 10.94 -11.00
N THR A 182 -2.88 11.62 -10.83
CA THR A 182 -3.94 11.21 -9.89
C THR A 182 -5.32 11.13 -10.53
N LYS A 183 -6.20 10.35 -9.88
CA LYS A 183 -7.63 10.25 -10.16
C LYS A 183 -8.42 10.82 -8.98
N PRO A 184 -8.84 12.09 -9.04
CA PRO A 184 -9.65 12.70 -7.98
C PRO A 184 -11.07 12.13 -7.95
N VAL A 185 -11.77 12.36 -6.83
CA VAL A 185 -13.22 12.08 -6.75
C VAL A 185 -13.94 12.93 -7.79
N ARG A 186 -14.75 12.30 -8.63
CA ARG A 186 -15.62 13.04 -9.56
C ARG A 186 -16.76 13.69 -8.78
N ARG A 187 -17.01 14.95 -9.05
CA ARG A 187 -18.23 15.64 -8.62
C ARG A 187 -19.42 15.20 -9.45
#